data_97d9dc4f87af29e84db1f1b58e99fdbf
#
_entry.id   97d9dc4f87af29e84db1f1b58e99fdbf
#
_cell.length_a   1.000
_cell.length_b   1.000
_cell.length_c   1.000
_cell.angle_alpha   90.00
_cell.angle_beta   90.00
_cell.angle_gamma   90.00
#
_symmetry.space_group_name_H-M   'P 1'
#
loop_
_entity.id
_entity.type
_entity.pdbx_description
1 polymer ?
#
loop_
_entity_poly.entity_id
_entity_poly.type
_entity_poly.pdbx_seq_one_letter_code
_entity_poly.pdbx_strand_id
1 'polypeptide(L)'
;MKKLYSVLLMMLMASAAWAQGSAAIDELKADPRKAYGTDYPYQFANPQLTKAPKGYKPFYISHYGRHGSRYYWNAMLYQELANLLSKAHERGQLTKEGEAFYEKFMAAKEELQTGVSELSDLGWEQHQYIARTMFNNFPEVFEKGGNVLAISSLTGRCVLSMSSFCQELVQCNPKIEIREQSSRFTLDGVVPSDRQNPVKHSFPKATPKWEQNRDKFPTDESLRDKIIKRTFTNTDSLPGNLHHIGSNLINLYTSLPSIGHEGMMAGLVTDEEIAAQWEQTNLGSYSWVFGPQYEMIPILEDIIRKADAVLSGQSNHIADLRFGHDTCLGPLTVLMGLNGADKDPEDPFDVKNCYQNWQTGKASNLQIVFYRGKKGSDDILLKCLLNGREASLPVPTTQYPYYRWADFRDFYTARCDKNKS
;
A
#
# COMPACT_ATOMS: atom_id res chain seq x y z
N MET A 1 -17.02 -42.93 -7.05
CA MET A 1 -17.15 -41.87 -6.01
C MET A 1 -15.91 -40.97 -5.95
N LYS A 2 -14.66 -41.46 -5.86
CA LYS A 2 -13.46 -40.59 -5.79
C LYS A 2 -13.28 -39.65 -6.98
N LYS A 3 -13.64 -40.03 -8.21
CA LYS A 3 -13.56 -39.15 -9.40
C LYS A 3 -14.60 -38.01 -9.40
N LEU A 4 -15.77 -38.22 -8.78
CA LEU A 4 -16.81 -37.21 -8.70
C LEU A 4 -16.44 -36.08 -7.69
N TYR A 5 -15.75 -36.46 -6.59
CA TYR A 5 -15.26 -35.47 -5.59
C TYR A 5 -14.13 -34.60 -6.15
N SER A 6 -13.26 -35.17 -7.03
CA SER A 6 -12.18 -34.37 -7.64
C SER A 6 -12.72 -33.36 -8.65
N VAL A 7 -13.76 -33.68 -9.40
CA VAL A 7 -14.42 -32.76 -10.34
C VAL A 7 -15.19 -31.67 -9.58
N LEU A 8 -15.88 -32.04 -8.48
CA LEU A 8 -16.60 -31.07 -7.65
C LEU A 8 -15.63 -30.10 -6.94
N LEU A 9 -14.47 -30.58 -6.48
CA LEU A 9 -13.43 -29.75 -5.86
C LEU A 9 -12.75 -28.81 -6.90
N MET A 10 -12.52 -29.26 -8.13
CA MET A 10 -12.02 -28.40 -9.22
C MET A 10 -13.06 -27.36 -9.67
N MET A 11 -14.35 -27.69 -9.69
CA MET A 11 -15.42 -26.71 -9.98
C MET A 11 -15.58 -25.70 -8.86
N LEU A 12 -15.40 -26.06 -7.59
CA LEU A 12 -15.41 -25.14 -6.45
C LEU A 12 -14.18 -24.21 -6.46
N MET A 13 -13.00 -24.72 -6.86
CA MET A 13 -11.82 -23.86 -7.01
C MET A 13 -11.89 -22.94 -8.23
N ALA A 14 -12.49 -23.38 -9.34
CA ALA A 14 -12.75 -22.54 -10.50
C ALA A 14 -13.79 -21.44 -10.18
N SER A 15 -14.86 -21.77 -9.45
CA SER A 15 -15.86 -20.77 -9.02
C SER A 15 -15.29 -19.75 -8.03
N ALA A 16 -14.33 -20.12 -7.18
CA ALA A 16 -13.63 -19.18 -6.29
C ALA A 16 -12.72 -18.21 -7.06
N ALA A 17 -12.09 -18.64 -8.15
CA ALA A 17 -11.29 -17.76 -9.01
C ALA A 17 -12.16 -16.74 -9.78
N TRP A 18 -13.34 -17.14 -10.25
CA TRP A 18 -14.30 -16.21 -10.89
C TRP A 18 -14.96 -15.27 -9.87
N ALA A 19 -15.18 -15.71 -8.61
CA ALA A 19 -15.69 -14.85 -7.54
C ALA A 19 -14.70 -13.75 -7.15
N GLN A 20 -13.38 -13.98 -7.27
CA GLN A 20 -12.36 -12.98 -6.93
C GLN A 20 -12.30 -11.82 -7.93
N GLY A 21 -12.58 -12.04 -9.21
CA GLY A 21 -12.66 -10.98 -10.22
C GLY A 21 -13.90 -10.09 -10.05
N SER A 22 -15.02 -10.67 -9.66
CA SER A 22 -16.21 -9.92 -9.30
C SER A 22 -16.00 -9.12 -8.00
N ALA A 23 -15.25 -9.65 -7.02
CA ALA A 23 -14.99 -9.01 -5.75
C ALA A 23 -14.25 -7.67 -5.88
N ALA A 24 -13.19 -7.60 -6.71
CA ALA A 24 -12.47 -6.33 -6.92
C ALA A 24 -13.35 -5.26 -7.59
N ILE A 25 -14.14 -5.65 -8.58
CA ILE A 25 -15.08 -4.76 -9.26
C ILE A 25 -16.22 -4.35 -8.33
N ASP A 26 -16.74 -5.25 -7.51
CA ASP A 26 -17.80 -4.95 -6.55
C ASP A 26 -17.31 -4.02 -5.43
N GLU A 27 -16.07 -4.20 -4.95
CA GLU A 27 -15.43 -3.28 -4.03
C GLU A 27 -15.24 -1.88 -4.63
N LEU A 28 -14.87 -1.80 -5.93
CA LEU A 28 -14.71 -0.54 -6.65
C LEU A 28 -16.05 0.17 -6.86
N LYS A 29 -17.13 -0.58 -7.14
CA LYS A 29 -18.49 -0.02 -7.23
C LYS A 29 -18.99 0.49 -5.87
N ALA A 30 -18.64 -0.19 -4.78
CA ALA A 30 -19.01 0.20 -3.43
C ALA A 30 -18.26 1.46 -2.94
N ASP A 31 -17.01 1.64 -3.36
CA ASP A 31 -16.20 2.84 -3.11
C ASP A 31 -15.35 3.16 -4.34
N PRO A 32 -15.84 4.01 -5.27
CA PRO A 32 -15.12 4.39 -6.49
C PRO A 32 -13.76 5.06 -6.24
N ARG A 33 -13.54 5.65 -5.06
CA ARG A 33 -12.25 6.28 -4.67
C ARG A 33 -11.11 5.27 -4.57
N LYS A 34 -11.39 3.96 -4.47
CA LYS A 34 -10.38 2.90 -4.60
C LYS A 34 -9.59 3.00 -5.91
N ALA A 35 -10.20 3.57 -6.96
CA ALA A 35 -9.54 3.84 -8.22
C ALA A 35 -8.39 4.86 -8.14
N TYR A 36 -8.25 5.59 -7.03
CA TYR A 36 -7.07 6.44 -6.78
C TYR A 36 -5.79 5.59 -6.59
N GLY A 37 -5.94 4.28 -6.45
CA GLY A 37 -4.83 3.35 -6.37
C GLY A 37 -3.89 3.65 -5.21
N THR A 38 -2.63 3.95 -5.50
CA THR A 38 -1.66 4.26 -4.45
C THR A 38 -1.93 5.61 -3.75
N ASP A 39 -2.81 6.46 -4.28
CA ASP A 39 -3.25 7.70 -3.61
C ASP A 39 -4.51 7.51 -2.73
N TYR A 40 -5.13 6.32 -2.76
CA TYR A 40 -6.27 6.00 -1.90
C TYR A 40 -5.91 6.12 -0.42
N PRO A 41 -6.59 7.00 0.35
CA PRO A 41 -6.33 7.16 1.77
C PRO A 41 -6.75 5.94 2.58
N TYR A 42 -5.98 5.58 3.61
CA TYR A 42 -6.33 4.52 4.55
C TYR A 42 -7.71 4.78 5.18
N GLN A 43 -8.55 3.75 5.18
CA GLN A 43 -9.89 3.85 5.76
C GLN A 43 -9.86 3.46 7.24
N PHE A 44 -10.50 4.25 8.09
CA PHE A 44 -10.62 3.99 9.52
C PHE A 44 -11.62 2.84 9.78
N ALA A 45 -11.21 1.62 9.44
CA ALA A 45 -12.02 0.41 9.61
C ALA A 45 -11.27 -0.64 10.41
N ASN A 46 -11.96 -1.28 11.36
CA ASN A 46 -11.42 -2.37 12.14
C ASN A 46 -12.27 -3.64 11.90
N PRO A 47 -11.96 -4.43 10.87
CA PRO A 47 -12.69 -5.66 10.60
C PRO A 47 -12.48 -6.67 11.71
N GLN A 48 -13.51 -7.50 11.96
CA GLN A 48 -13.41 -8.57 12.94
C GLN A 48 -12.41 -9.63 12.49
N LEU A 49 -11.46 -9.95 13.37
CA LEU A 49 -10.43 -10.95 13.10
C LEU A 49 -10.85 -12.33 13.62
N THR A 50 -10.40 -13.37 12.94
CA THR A 50 -10.55 -14.76 13.40
C THR A 50 -9.85 -14.95 14.75
N LYS A 51 -10.55 -15.53 15.72
CA LYS A 51 -10.01 -15.77 17.06
C LYS A 51 -8.82 -16.72 17.01
N ALA A 52 -7.84 -16.50 17.90
CA ALA A 52 -6.71 -17.39 18.05
C ALA A 52 -7.16 -18.84 18.35
N PRO A 53 -6.47 -19.86 17.81
CA PRO A 53 -6.71 -21.23 18.16
C PRO A 53 -6.62 -21.44 19.67
N LYS A 54 -7.38 -22.41 20.17
CA LYS A 54 -7.44 -22.69 21.63
C LYS A 54 -6.06 -22.93 22.22
N GLY A 55 -5.68 -22.10 23.20
CA GLY A 55 -4.40 -22.19 23.89
C GLY A 55 -3.28 -21.32 23.29
N TYR A 56 -3.51 -20.69 22.15
CA TYR A 56 -2.55 -19.75 21.55
C TYR A 56 -2.87 -18.31 21.95
N LYS A 57 -1.81 -17.53 22.22
CA LYS A 57 -1.89 -16.09 22.50
C LYS A 57 -0.88 -15.33 21.65
N PRO A 58 -1.22 -14.14 21.13
CA PRO A 58 -0.26 -13.28 20.45
C PRO A 58 0.82 -12.80 21.45
N PHE A 59 2.06 -12.70 20.99
CA PHE A 59 3.18 -12.29 21.85
C PHE A 59 4.21 -11.40 21.15
N TYR A 60 4.21 -11.33 19.81
CA TYR A 60 5.14 -10.53 19.03
C TYR A 60 4.49 -10.11 17.73
N ILE A 61 4.80 -8.88 17.26
CA ILE A 61 4.33 -8.36 15.98
C ILE A 61 5.50 -7.80 15.17
N SER A 62 5.61 -8.22 13.90
CA SER A 62 6.45 -7.58 12.89
C SER A 62 5.57 -6.77 11.95
N HIS A 63 5.88 -5.48 11.78
CA HIS A 63 5.08 -4.54 11.01
C HIS A 63 5.91 -3.89 9.90
N TYR A 64 5.29 -3.66 8.75
CA TYR A 64 5.78 -2.77 7.71
C TYR A 64 4.65 -1.84 7.26
N GLY A 65 4.80 -0.53 7.47
CA GLY A 65 3.84 0.50 7.07
C GLY A 65 4.40 1.44 6.00
N ARG A 66 3.55 1.83 5.07
CA ARG A 66 3.76 2.98 4.20
C ARG A 66 3.49 4.25 4.98
N HIS A 67 4.15 5.38 4.66
CA HIS A 67 3.82 6.70 5.20
C HIS A 67 2.34 7.04 4.98
N GLY A 68 1.78 7.90 5.82
CA GLY A 68 0.39 8.37 5.77
C GLY A 68 0.05 9.22 4.55
N SER A 69 -1.18 9.72 4.52
CA SER A 69 -1.65 10.72 3.56
C SER A 69 -0.73 11.94 3.55
N ARG A 70 -0.55 12.55 2.39
CA ARG A 70 0.44 13.60 2.15
C ARG A 70 0.08 14.48 0.97
N TYR A 71 0.68 15.64 0.88
CA TYR A 71 0.69 16.48 -0.32
C TYR A 71 1.36 15.75 -1.49
N TYR A 72 0.98 16.15 -2.71
CA TYR A 72 1.57 15.53 -3.90
C TYR A 72 3.10 15.70 -3.91
N TRP A 73 3.80 14.69 -4.42
CA TRP A 73 5.26 14.60 -4.28
C TRP A 73 6.04 15.48 -5.25
N ASN A 74 5.41 15.93 -6.34
CA ASN A 74 6.08 16.69 -7.41
C ASN A 74 5.65 18.15 -7.40
N ALA A 75 6.55 19.04 -7.00
CA ALA A 75 6.34 20.49 -7.01
C ALA A 75 6.00 21.05 -8.38
N MET A 76 6.54 20.44 -9.45
CA MET A 76 6.31 20.91 -10.83
C MET A 76 4.84 20.81 -11.22
N LEU A 77 4.10 19.81 -10.74
CA LEU A 77 2.66 19.69 -11.01
C LEU A 77 1.91 20.97 -10.59
N TYR A 78 2.11 21.40 -9.35
CA TYR A 78 1.45 22.60 -8.84
C TYR A 78 1.88 23.87 -9.58
N GLN A 79 3.17 23.99 -9.92
CA GLN A 79 3.70 25.15 -10.62
C GLN A 79 3.18 25.24 -12.07
N GLU A 80 3.16 24.11 -12.78
CA GLU A 80 2.66 24.02 -14.15
C GLU A 80 1.18 24.33 -14.23
N LEU A 81 0.38 23.74 -13.32
CA LEU A 81 -1.06 24.02 -13.26
C LEU A 81 -1.35 25.47 -12.87
N ALA A 82 -0.63 26.05 -11.90
CA ALA A 82 -0.77 27.46 -11.55
C ALA A 82 -0.51 28.38 -12.76
N ASN A 83 0.57 28.15 -13.48
CA ASN A 83 0.93 28.94 -14.65
C ASN A 83 -0.08 28.77 -15.80
N LEU A 84 -0.53 27.54 -16.04
CA LEU A 84 -1.50 27.23 -17.07
C LEU A 84 -2.86 27.88 -16.80
N LEU A 85 -3.37 27.68 -15.60
CA LEU A 85 -4.67 28.21 -15.16
C LEU A 85 -4.68 29.75 -15.15
N SER A 86 -3.62 30.39 -14.63
CA SER A 86 -3.52 31.86 -14.63
C SER A 86 -3.54 32.45 -16.04
N LYS A 87 -2.78 31.86 -16.98
CA LYS A 87 -2.76 32.33 -18.37
C LYS A 87 -4.12 32.11 -19.06
N ALA A 88 -4.81 31.00 -18.77
CA ALA A 88 -6.12 30.73 -19.33
C ALA A 88 -7.18 31.68 -18.75
N HIS A 89 -7.13 31.97 -17.46
CA HIS A 89 -7.98 32.96 -16.79
C HIS A 89 -7.80 34.36 -17.39
N GLU A 90 -6.56 34.87 -17.48
CA GLU A 90 -6.24 36.18 -18.08
C GLU A 90 -6.76 36.34 -19.51
N ARG A 91 -6.88 35.25 -20.26
CA ARG A 91 -7.37 35.23 -21.64
C ARG A 91 -8.86 34.93 -21.79
N GLY A 92 -9.58 34.72 -20.69
CA GLY A 92 -10.99 34.29 -20.71
C GLY A 92 -11.18 32.93 -21.37
N GLN A 93 -10.23 32.01 -21.21
CA GLN A 93 -10.23 30.69 -21.84
C GLN A 93 -10.62 29.54 -20.88
N LEU A 94 -11.07 29.85 -19.68
CA LEU A 94 -11.62 28.87 -18.76
C LEU A 94 -13.14 28.73 -18.97
N THR A 95 -13.67 27.53 -18.76
CA THR A 95 -15.11 27.29 -18.64
C THR A 95 -15.58 27.83 -17.29
N LYS A 96 -16.90 27.78 -17.02
CA LYS A 96 -17.45 28.13 -15.71
C LYS A 96 -16.87 27.25 -14.60
N GLU A 97 -16.78 25.95 -14.83
CA GLU A 97 -16.18 24.97 -13.90
C GLU A 97 -14.68 25.17 -13.79
N GLY A 98 -14.00 25.53 -14.91
CA GLY A 98 -12.58 25.88 -14.93
C GLY A 98 -12.26 27.11 -14.12
N GLU A 99 -13.10 28.17 -14.15
CA GLU A 99 -12.95 29.37 -13.30
C GLU A 99 -13.13 29.02 -11.82
N ALA A 100 -14.15 28.24 -11.46
CA ALA A 100 -14.37 27.80 -10.10
C ALA A 100 -13.20 26.96 -9.55
N PHE A 101 -12.57 26.13 -10.40
CA PHE A 101 -11.36 25.39 -10.07
C PHE A 101 -10.16 26.34 -9.90
N TYR A 102 -9.95 27.27 -10.82
CA TYR A 102 -8.89 28.27 -10.76
C TYR A 102 -8.92 29.04 -9.44
N GLU A 103 -10.08 29.58 -9.04
CA GLU A 103 -10.25 30.34 -7.81
C GLU A 103 -9.82 29.51 -6.57
N LYS A 104 -10.33 28.28 -6.46
CA LYS A 104 -10.00 27.38 -5.32
C LYS A 104 -8.53 26.98 -5.33
N PHE A 105 -7.99 26.65 -6.50
CA PHE A 105 -6.60 26.25 -6.66
C PHE A 105 -5.65 27.38 -6.29
N MET A 106 -5.92 28.60 -6.76
CA MET A 106 -5.10 29.78 -6.45
C MET A 106 -5.20 30.20 -4.99
N ALA A 107 -6.36 30.00 -4.33
CA ALA A 107 -6.50 30.23 -2.90
C ALA A 107 -5.66 29.25 -2.08
N ALA A 108 -5.50 28.01 -2.51
CA ALA A 108 -4.69 26.99 -1.83
C ALA A 108 -3.23 26.92 -2.33
N LYS A 109 -2.85 27.72 -3.33
CA LYS A 109 -1.55 27.59 -4.04
C LYS A 109 -0.34 27.61 -3.11
N GLU A 110 -0.30 28.52 -2.16
CA GLU A 110 0.83 28.66 -1.22
C GLU A 110 0.95 27.40 -0.34
N GLU A 111 -0.16 26.94 0.21
CA GLU A 111 -0.24 25.69 0.97
C GLU A 111 0.24 24.49 0.14
N LEU A 112 -0.30 24.32 -1.08
CA LEU A 112 0.05 23.22 -1.97
C LEU A 112 1.53 23.18 -2.33
N GLN A 113 2.12 24.35 -2.61
CA GLN A 113 3.53 24.49 -2.97
C GLN A 113 4.46 24.28 -1.77
N THR A 114 4.09 24.79 -0.59
CA THR A 114 4.88 24.66 0.64
C THR A 114 4.81 23.23 1.17
N GLY A 115 3.64 22.60 1.10
CA GLY A 115 3.39 21.26 1.60
C GLY A 115 3.95 20.12 0.74
N VAL A 116 4.54 20.40 -0.42
CA VAL A 116 5.02 19.36 -1.34
C VAL A 116 5.73 18.22 -0.62
N SER A 117 5.18 16.99 -0.79
CA SER A 117 5.74 15.76 -0.21
C SER A 117 5.61 15.61 1.32
N GLU A 118 5.11 16.63 2.03
CA GLU A 118 4.94 16.61 3.47
C GLU A 118 3.73 15.77 3.91
N LEU A 119 3.84 15.15 5.09
CA LEU A 119 2.74 14.42 5.71
C LEU A 119 1.59 15.38 6.02
N SER A 120 0.35 15.01 5.69
CA SER A 120 -0.84 15.77 6.07
C SER A 120 -1.34 15.39 7.47
N ASP A 121 -2.24 16.22 8.03
CA ASP A 121 -2.91 15.92 9.31
C ASP A 121 -3.65 14.58 9.24
N LEU A 122 -4.34 14.31 8.13
CA LEU A 122 -4.95 13.00 7.89
C LEU A 122 -3.92 11.86 7.96
N GLY A 123 -2.72 12.06 7.40
CA GLY A 123 -1.64 11.07 7.45
C GLY A 123 -1.15 10.79 8.87
N TRP A 124 -1.11 11.82 9.71
CA TRP A 124 -0.81 11.69 11.13
C TRP A 124 -1.89 10.89 11.87
N GLU A 125 -3.15 11.25 11.69
CA GLU A 125 -4.30 10.58 12.31
C GLU A 125 -4.42 9.11 11.88
N GLN A 126 -4.11 8.79 10.62
CA GLN A 126 -4.12 7.42 10.11
C GLN A 126 -3.16 6.53 10.92
N HIS A 127 -1.96 7.00 11.22
CA HIS A 127 -0.98 6.22 11.98
C HIS A 127 -1.34 6.09 13.45
N GLN A 128 -1.94 7.10 14.05
CA GLN A 128 -2.53 6.98 15.41
C GLN A 128 -3.62 5.90 15.43
N TYR A 129 -4.53 5.94 14.45
CA TYR A 129 -5.60 4.96 14.36
C TYR A 129 -5.08 3.53 14.20
N ILE A 130 -4.08 3.31 13.32
CA ILE A 130 -3.49 1.98 13.09
C ILE A 130 -2.82 1.47 14.37
N ALA A 131 -2.08 2.31 15.07
CA ALA A 131 -1.43 1.96 16.34
C ALA A 131 -2.43 1.56 17.42
N ARG A 132 -3.48 2.37 17.63
CA ARG A 132 -4.56 2.10 18.58
C ARG A 132 -5.31 0.82 18.24
N THR A 133 -5.58 0.60 16.95
CA THR A 133 -6.26 -0.62 16.47
C THR A 133 -5.37 -1.85 16.68
N MET A 134 -4.07 -1.76 16.42
CA MET A 134 -3.12 -2.83 16.68
C MET A 134 -3.08 -3.17 18.18
N PHE A 135 -2.99 -2.17 19.05
CA PHE A 135 -3.03 -2.34 20.51
C PHE A 135 -4.30 -3.05 20.96
N ASN A 136 -5.47 -2.59 20.49
CA ASN A 136 -6.77 -3.13 20.89
C ASN A 136 -7.02 -4.54 20.37
N ASN A 137 -6.52 -4.89 19.19
CA ASN A 137 -6.66 -6.21 18.59
C ASN A 137 -5.73 -7.26 19.22
N PHE A 138 -4.60 -6.83 19.79
CA PHE A 138 -3.56 -7.71 20.33
C PHE A 138 -3.09 -7.26 21.73
N PRO A 139 -4.00 -7.08 22.69
CA PRO A 139 -3.65 -6.55 24.02
C PRO A 139 -2.62 -7.40 24.74
N GLU A 140 -2.60 -8.73 24.54
CA GLU A 140 -1.63 -9.61 25.17
C GLU A 140 -0.17 -9.31 24.80
N VAL A 141 0.05 -8.67 23.63
CA VAL A 141 1.40 -8.23 23.21
C VAL A 141 1.82 -6.99 24.01
N PHE A 142 0.90 -6.07 24.28
CA PHE A 142 1.22 -4.71 24.70
C PHE A 142 0.85 -4.37 26.15
N GLU A 143 -0.12 -5.05 26.79
CA GLU A 143 -0.66 -4.69 28.12
C GLU A 143 0.40 -4.66 29.23
N LYS A 144 1.40 -5.53 29.13
CA LYS A 144 2.48 -5.59 30.15
C LYS A 144 3.58 -4.56 29.93
N GLY A 145 3.54 -3.84 28.82
CA GLY A 145 4.66 -3.05 28.33
C GLY A 145 5.72 -3.96 27.69
N GLY A 146 6.85 -3.37 27.35
CA GLY A 146 7.99 -4.07 26.75
C GLY A 146 8.68 -3.25 25.68
N ASN A 147 9.74 -3.82 25.10
CA ASN A 147 10.61 -3.12 24.15
C ASN A 147 10.08 -3.20 22.72
N VAL A 148 10.03 -2.07 22.06
CA VAL A 148 9.66 -1.93 20.64
C VAL A 148 10.82 -1.27 19.90
N LEU A 149 11.22 -1.83 18.76
CA LEU A 149 12.10 -1.17 17.82
C LEU A 149 11.28 -0.64 16.64
N ALA A 150 11.35 0.66 16.40
CA ALA A 150 10.75 1.31 15.25
C ALA A 150 11.84 1.89 14.35
N ILE A 151 11.81 1.56 13.05
CA ILE A 151 12.74 2.06 12.05
C ILE A 151 12.00 2.71 10.90
N SER A 152 12.53 3.80 10.35
CA SER A 152 11.94 4.46 9.18
C SER A 152 12.97 4.71 8.08
N SER A 153 12.48 4.97 6.86
CA SER A 153 13.30 5.60 5.83
C SER A 153 13.73 7.01 6.29
N LEU A 154 14.71 7.58 5.58
CA LEU A 154 15.24 8.93 5.90
C LEU A 154 14.28 10.07 5.49
N THR A 155 13.16 9.75 4.87
CA THR A 155 12.20 10.74 4.38
C THR A 155 11.33 11.27 5.53
N GLY A 156 11.22 12.60 5.68
CA GLY A 156 10.49 13.25 6.78
C GLY A 156 9.10 12.71 7.04
N ARG A 157 8.28 12.51 5.98
CA ARG A 157 6.92 11.92 6.13
C ARG A 157 6.92 10.51 6.72
N CYS A 158 7.96 9.70 6.45
CA CYS A 158 8.06 8.35 7.06
C CYS A 158 8.47 8.44 8.52
N VAL A 159 9.38 9.36 8.86
CA VAL A 159 9.78 9.64 10.26
C VAL A 159 8.58 10.13 11.06
N LEU A 160 7.80 11.08 10.51
CA LEU A 160 6.59 11.59 11.17
C LEU A 160 5.50 10.53 11.30
N SER A 161 5.32 9.67 10.29
CA SER A 161 4.40 8.53 10.37
C SER A 161 4.82 7.54 11.46
N MET A 162 6.10 7.25 11.60
CA MET A 162 6.65 6.43 12.68
C MET A 162 6.39 7.09 14.03
N SER A 163 6.70 8.38 14.17
CA SER A 163 6.54 9.12 15.42
C SER A 163 5.08 9.18 15.87
N SER A 164 4.14 9.45 14.93
CA SER A 164 2.71 9.45 15.22
C SER A 164 2.23 8.08 15.74
N PHE A 165 2.66 7.00 15.09
CA PHE A 165 2.33 5.63 15.50
C PHE A 165 2.90 5.31 16.89
N CYS A 166 4.18 5.61 17.12
CA CYS A 166 4.87 5.33 18.37
C CYS A 166 4.30 6.11 19.56
N GLN A 167 3.99 7.41 19.35
CA GLN A 167 3.34 8.23 20.37
C GLN A 167 2.00 7.63 20.80
N GLU A 168 1.18 7.18 19.85
CA GLU A 168 -0.11 6.55 20.16
C GLU A 168 0.05 5.25 20.95
N LEU A 169 1.02 4.39 20.60
CA LEU A 169 1.28 3.17 21.39
C LEU A 169 1.66 3.48 22.84
N VAL A 170 2.50 4.51 23.05
CA VAL A 170 2.88 4.96 24.40
C VAL A 170 1.69 5.57 25.14
N GLN A 171 0.80 6.28 24.45
CA GLN A 171 -0.45 6.78 25.04
C GLN A 171 -1.38 5.64 25.48
N CYS A 172 -1.46 4.57 24.67
CA CYS A 172 -2.23 3.38 25.02
C CYS A 172 -1.65 2.65 26.26
N ASN A 173 -0.30 2.57 26.35
CA ASN A 173 0.38 2.01 27.52
C ASN A 173 1.76 2.63 27.74
N PRO A 174 1.92 3.51 28.76
CA PRO A 174 3.19 4.18 29.07
C PRO A 174 4.33 3.24 29.51
N LYS A 175 4.08 1.94 29.70
CA LYS A 175 5.11 0.94 29.99
C LYS A 175 5.78 0.38 28.74
N ILE A 176 5.37 0.80 27.56
CA ILE A 176 6.02 0.45 26.29
C ILE A 176 7.23 1.36 26.11
N GLU A 177 8.39 0.74 25.97
CA GLU A 177 9.65 1.44 25.70
C GLU A 177 9.96 1.35 24.20
N ILE A 178 9.94 2.48 23.50
CA ILE A 178 10.14 2.51 22.06
C ILE A 178 11.51 3.13 21.75
N ARG A 179 12.33 2.40 20.98
CA ARG A 179 13.52 2.92 20.35
C ARG A 179 13.22 3.25 18.90
N GLU A 180 13.16 4.54 18.57
CA GLU A 180 13.01 5.03 17.21
C GLU A 180 14.36 5.22 16.52
N GLN A 181 14.46 4.82 15.24
CA GLN A 181 15.66 4.98 14.43
C GLN A 181 15.29 5.36 12.99
N SER A 182 15.99 6.37 12.47
CA SER A 182 15.99 6.72 11.05
C SER A 182 17.45 6.97 10.66
N SER A 183 18.09 5.98 10.06
CA SER A 183 19.51 6.05 9.75
C SER A 183 19.88 5.24 8.53
N ARG A 184 21.01 5.56 7.89
CA ARG A 184 21.53 4.79 6.75
C ARG A 184 21.81 3.32 7.11
N PHE A 185 22.13 3.03 8.37
CA PHE A 185 22.40 1.67 8.84
C PHE A 185 21.15 0.80 8.97
N THR A 186 19.95 1.41 8.99
CA THR A 186 18.67 0.68 9.08
C THR A 186 17.94 0.57 7.73
N LEU A 187 18.46 1.22 6.68
CA LEU A 187 17.80 1.27 5.36
C LEU A 187 17.62 -0.10 4.74
N ASP A 188 18.55 -1.02 4.94
CA ASP A 188 18.46 -2.35 4.35
C ASP A 188 17.21 -3.12 4.78
N GLY A 189 16.77 -2.94 6.02
CA GLY A 189 15.55 -3.55 6.55
C GLY A 189 14.27 -2.76 6.30
N VAL A 190 14.33 -1.61 5.57
CA VAL A 190 13.15 -0.75 5.36
C VAL A 190 13.02 -0.19 3.94
N VAL A 191 14.13 0.20 3.29
CA VAL A 191 14.19 0.64 1.89
C VAL A 191 15.52 0.19 1.27
N PRO A 192 15.66 -1.10 0.92
CA PRO A 192 16.94 -1.66 0.45
C PRO A 192 17.49 -0.97 -0.80
N SER A 193 16.61 -0.51 -1.69
CA SER A 193 16.96 0.18 -2.94
C SER A 193 17.31 1.66 -2.76
N ASP A 194 17.26 2.22 -1.55
CA ASP A 194 17.63 3.62 -1.32
C ASP A 194 19.09 3.87 -1.71
N ARG A 195 19.32 4.98 -2.42
CA ARG A 195 20.67 5.38 -2.87
C ARG A 195 21.64 5.61 -1.72
N GLN A 196 21.13 5.96 -0.53
CA GLN A 196 21.90 6.20 0.68
C GLN A 196 22.13 4.92 1.51
N ASN A 197 21.52 3.77 1.12
CA ASN A 197 21.80 2.49 1.76
C ASN A 197 23.28 2.13 1.55
N PRO A 198 24.06 1.89 2.62
CA PRO A 198 25.47 1.49 2.50
C PRO A 198 25.61 0.10 1.88
N VAL A 199 24.62 -0.78 2.08
CA VAL A 199 24.57 -2.11 1.44
C VAL A 199 24.03 -1.95 0.03
N LYS A 200 24.75 -2.49 -0.95
CA LYS A 200 24.32 -2.47 -2.35
C LYS A 200 23.93 -3.88 -2.77
N HIS A 201 22.69 -3.98 -3.24
CA HIS A 201 22.13 -5.22 -3.74
C HIS A 201 21.98 -5.16 -5.27
N SER A 202 22.09 -6.30 -5.91
CA SER A 202 21.78 -6.48 -7.31
C SER A 202 20.86 -7.69 -7.44
N PHE A 203 19.58 -7.43 -7.70
CA PHE A 203 18.59 -8.47 -7.89
C PHE A 203 18.06 -8.44 -9.33
N PRO A 204 17.65 -9.60 -9.88
CA PRO A 204 17.03 -9.64 -11.19
C PRO A 204 15.68 -8.89 -11.14
N LYS A 205 15.36 -8.20 -12.24
CA LYS A 205 14.02 -7.66 -12.43
C LYS A 205 13.13 -8.71 -13.06
N ALA A 206 11.92 -8.85 -12.55
CA ALA A 206 10.89 -9.69 -13.13
C ALA A 206 10.06 -8.89 -14.14
N THR A 207 9.58 -9.56 -15.19
CA THR A 207 8.62 -9.00 -16.16
C THR A 207 7.34 -9.82 -16.08
N PRO A 208 6.17 -9.22 -15.80
CA PRO A 208 4.92 -9.96 -15.77
C PRO A 208 4.60 -10.55 -17.13
N LYS A 209 4.07 -11.77 -17.17
CA LYS A 209 3.73 -12.49 -18.42
C LYS A 209 2.69 -11.74 -19.26
N TRP A 210 1.74 -11.07 -18.64
CA TRP A 210 0.71 -10.30 -19.34
C TRP A 210 1.30 -9.22 -20.27
N GLU A 211 2.52 -8.73 -20.00
CA GLU A 211 3.14 -7.71 -20.85
C GLU A 211 3.35 -8.18 -22.29
N GLN A 212 3.49 -9.48 -22.51
CA GLN A 212 3.56 -10.07 -23.85
C GLN A 212 2.19 -10.02 -24.58
N ASN A 213 1.11 -9.78 -23.86
CA ASN A 213 -0.25 -9.70 -24.36
C ASN A 213 -0.86 -8.29 -24.13
N ARG A 214 -0.03 -7.27 -23.95
CA ARG A 214 -0.44 -5.89 -23.63
C ARG A 214 -1.45 -5.34 -24.63
N ASP A 215 -1.27 -5.61 -25.91
CA ASP A 215 -2.12 -5.16 -27.03
C ASP A 215 -3.57 -5.69 -26.96
N LYS A 216 -3.81 -6.75 -26.19
CA LYS A 216 -5.17 -7.23 -25.92
C LYS A 216 -5.96 -6.30 -25.00
N PHE A 217 -5.27 -5.45 -24.22
CA PHE A 217 -5.91 -4.56 -23.27
C PHE A 217 -6.03 -3.16 -23.88
N PRO A 218 -7.25 -2.64 -24.11
CA PRO A 218 -7.44 -1.33 -24.72
C PRO A 218 -6.97 -0.22 -23.79
N THR A 219 -6.28 0.78 -24.35
CA THR A 219 -5.94 2.01 -23.64
C THR A 219 -7.05 3.03 -23.87
N ASP A 220 -7.69 3.51 -22.82
CA ASP A 220 -8.69 4.59 -22.88
C ASP A 220 -8.10 5.89 -22.29
N GLU A 221 -7.94 6.89 -23.14
CA GLU A 221 -7.45 8.22 -22.76
C GLU A 221 -8.58 9.28 -22.72
N SER A 222 -9.82 8.87 -22.99
CA SER A 222 -10.96 9.78 -23.14
C SER A 222 -11.23 10.64 -21.90
N LEU A 223 -10.87 10.19 -20.71
CA LEU A 223 -11.04 10.96 -19.47
C LEU A 223 -10.14 12.20 -19.45
N ARG A 224 -8.88 12.09 -19.93
CA ARG A 224 -7.97 13.25 -20.03
C ARG A 224 -8.57 14.34 -20.91
N ASP A 225 -9.08 13.95 -22.08
CA ASP A 225 -9.72 14.88 -23.01
C ASP A 225 -10.98 15.50 -22.40
N LYS A 226 -11.80 14.73 -21.69
CA LYS A 226 -13.00 15.22 -21.01
C LYS A 226 -12.67 16.28 -19.96
N ILE A 227 -11.68 16.02 -19.09
CA ILE A 227 -11.27 16.96 -18.04
C ILE A 227 -10.73 18.25 -18.67
N ILE A 228 -9.90 18.15 -19.70
CA ILE A 228 -9.36 19.30 -20.40
C ILE A 228 -10.50 20.15 -20.99
N LYS A 229 -11.46 19.54 -21.73
CA LYS A 229 -12.60 20.23 -22.34
C LYS A 229 -13.57 20.84 -21.31
N ARG A 230 -13.66 20.25 -20.12
CA ARG A 230 -14.44 20.82 -19.00
C ARG A 230 -13.72 21.97 -18.30
N THR A 231 -12.40 22.03 -18.40
CA THR A 231 -11.59 23.08 -17.78
C THR A 231 -11.41 24.29 -18.72
N PHE A 232 -11.18 24.04 -20.01
CA PHE A 232 -10.78 25.07 -20.99
C PHE A 232 -11.78 25.18 -22.15
N THR A 233 -12.10 26.42 -22.55
CA THR A 233 -12.99 26.73 -23.69
C THR A 233 -12.30 26.54 -25.03
N ASN A 234 -10.97 26.68 -25.09
CA ASN A 234 -10.16 26.53 -26.30
C ASN A 234 -8.91 25.70 -26.00
N THR A 235 -8.94 24.44 -26.43
CA THR A 235 -7.85 23.48 -26.19
C THR A 235 -6.68 23.64 -27.15
N ASP A 236 -6.91 24.20 -28.35
CA ASP A 236 -5.87 24.36 -29.39
C ASP A 236 -4.84 25.44 -29.03
N SER A 237 -5.22 26.35 -28.15
CA SER A 237 -4.34 27.45 -27.68
C SER A 237 -3.54 27.09 -26.42
N LEU A 238 -3.73 25.89 -25.86
CA LEU A 238 -3.02 25.48 -24.64
C LEU A 238 -1.56 25.19 -24.95
N PRO A 239 -0.62 25.67 -24.11
CA PRO A 239 0.79 25.39 -24.28
C PRO A 239 1.10 23.94 -23.85
N GLY A 240 1.91 23.25 -24.64
CA GLY A 240 2.44 21.95 -24.27
C GLY A 240 1.61 20.75 -24.72
N ASN A 241 1.87 19.61 -24.09
CA ASN A 241 1.23 18.34 -24.44
C ASN A 241 -0.08 18.15 -23.66
N LEU A 242 -1.22 18.06 -24.36
CA LEU A 242 -2.55 17.85 -23.76
C LEU A 242 -2.60 16.58 -22.91
N HIS A 243 -1.93 15.49 -23.34
CA HIS A 243 -1.86 14.26 -22.55
C HIS A 243 -1.22 14.52 -21.17
N HIS A 244 -0.12 15.31 -21.13
CA HIS A 244 0.55 15.67 -19.88
C HIS A 244 -0.36 16.53 -18.97
N ILE A 245 -1.05 17.52 -19.56
CA ILE A 245 -2.00 18.37 -18.82
C ILE A 245 -3.11 17.54 -18.23
N GLY A 246 -3.74 16.65 -19.01
CA GLY A 246 -4.81 15.78 -18.53
C GLY A 246 -4.33 14.82 -17.43
N SER A 247 -3.11 14.27 -17.55
CA SER A 247 -2.51 13.42 -16.52
C SER A 247 -2.24 14.21 -15.23
N ASN A 248 -1.76 15.45 -15.31
CA ASN A 248 -1.55 16.30 -14.14
C ASN A 248 -2.87 16.63 -13.43
N LEU A 249 -3.96 16.87 -14.18
CA LEU A 249 -5.28 17.12 -13.59
C LEU A 249 -5.82 15.86 -12.88
N ILE A 250 -5.64 14.66 -13.44
CA ILE A 250 -6.02 13.40 -12.78
C ILE A 250 -5.18 13.18 -11.52
N ASN A 251 -3.87 13.36 -11.59
CA ASN A 251 -2.97 13.19 -10.45
C ASN A 251 -3.28 14.19 -9.32
N LEU A 252 -3.62 15.43 -9.68
CA LEU A 252 -4.11 16.39 -8.68
C LEU A 252 -5.38 15.87 -8.03
N TYR A 253 -6.41 15.53 -8.82
CA TYR A 253 -7.70 15.06 -8.31
C TYR A 253 -7.56 13.92 -7.31
N THR A 254 -6.81 12.87 -7.67
CA THR A 254 -6.65 11.68 -6.82
C THR A 254 -5.85 11.98 -5.53
N SER A 255 -5.04 13.05 -5.52
CA SER A 255 -4.25 13.45 -4.34
C SER A 255 -5.00 14.36 -3.36
N LEU A 256 -6.03 15.09 -3.82
CA LEU A 256 -6.76 16.08 -3.00
C LEU A 256 -7.38 15.51 -1.71
N PRO A 257 -7.96 14.29 -1.68
CA PRO A 257 -8.49 13.70 -0.44
C PRO A 257 -7.45 13.47 0.66
N SER A 258 -6.19 13.34 0.29
CA SER A 258 -5.09 13.20 1.25
C SER A 258 -4.82 14.47 2.05
N ILE A 259 -5.36 15.62 1.63
CA ILE A 259 -5.08 16.95 2.18
C ILE A 259 -6.36 17.77 2.43
N GLY A 260 -7.55 17.15 2.36
CA GLY A 260 -8.83 17.80 2.70
C GLY A 260 -9.38 18.76 1.64
N HIS A 261 -8.98 18.60 0.37
CA HIS A 261 -9.39 19.47 -0.74
C HIS A 261 -10.29 18.78 -1.79
N GLU A 262 -11.08 17.76 -1.39
CA GLU A 262 -11.90 16.92 -2.30
C GLU A 262 -12.81 17.73 -3.25
N GLY A 263 -13.33 18.85 -2.79
CA GLY A 263 -14.23 19.70 -3.58
C GLY A 263 -13.55 20.66 -4.55
N MET A 264 -12.20 20.67 -4.65
CA MET A 264 -11.46 21.66 -5.46
C MET A 264 -11.81 21.55 -6.96
N MET A 265 -11.92 20.34 -7.49
CA MET A 265 -12.17 20.05 -8.90
C MET A 265 -13.62 19.62 -9.19
N ALA A 266 -14.59 20.08 -8.38
CA ALA A 266 -16.00 19.76 -8.55
C ALA A 266 -16.49 20.17 -9.94
N GLY A 267 -17.20 19.27 -10.65
CA GLY A 267 -17.72 19.48 -12.01
C GLY A 267 -16.74 19.19 -13.12
N LEU A 268 -15.45 18.99 -12.83
CA LEU A 268 -14.44 18.65 -13.85
C LEU A 268 -14.27 17.14 -14.03
N VAL A 269 -14.34 16.38 -12.94
CA VAL A 269 -14.18 14.91 -12.93
C VAL A 269 -14.93 14.32 -11.75
N THR A 270 -15.35 13.04 -11.86
CA THR A 270 -16.00 12.31 -10.77
C THR A 270 -15.22 11.03 -10.42
N ASP A 271 -15.50 10.48 -9.24
CA ASP A 271 -14.89 9.24 -8.77
C ASP A 271 -15.26 8.06 -9.68
N GLU A 272 -16.48 8.03 -10.22
CA GLU A 272 -16.94 7.00 -11.14
C GLU A 272 -16.19 7.06 -12.48
N GLU A 273 -15.84 8.25 -12.96
CA GLU A 273 -15.04 8.41 -14.18
C GLU A 273 -13.61 7.92 -13.97
N ILE A 274 -13.02 8.16 -12.81
CA ILE A 274 -11.71 7.58 -12.43
C ILE A 274 -11.83 6.05 -12.31
N ALA A 275 -12.91 5.57 -11.67
CA ALA A 275 -13.15 4.14 -11.48
C ALA A 275 -13.33 3.39 -12.82
N ALA A 276 -13.92 4.02 -13.82
CA ALA A 276 -14.06 3.44 -15.15
C ALA A 276 -12.71 3.12 -15.84
N GLN A 277 -11.64 3.83 -15.47
CA GLN A 277 -10.27 3.60 -15.99
C GLN A 277 -9.36 2.79 -15.05
N TRP A 278 -9.90 2.33 -13.92
CA TRP A 278 -9.09 1.69 -12.89
C TRP A 278 -8.34 0.43 -13.38
N GLU A 279 -8.96 -0.43 -14.16
CA GLU A 279 -8.30 -1.67 -14.63
C GLU A 279 -7.00 -1.36 -15.39
N GLN A 280 -7.00 -0.29 -16.20
CA GLN A 280 -5.82 0.17 -16.94
C GLN A 280 -4.71 0.66 -15.98
N THR A 281 -5.07 1.48 -15.00
CA THR A 281 -4.10 2.01 -14.03
C THR A 281 -3.59 0.91 -13.09
N ASN A 282 -4.45 -0.04 -12.71
CA ASN A 282 -4.08 -1.18 -11.90
C ASN A 282 -3.09 -2.10 -12.63
N LEU A 283 -3.30 -2.32 -13.92
CA LEU A 283 -2.42 -3.12 -14.77
C LEU A 283 -1.00 -2.52 -14.83
N GLY A 284 -0.90 -1.20 -15.05
CA GLY A 284 0.38 -0.49 -15.01
C GLY A 284 1.04 -0.55 -13.63
N SER A 285 0.24 -0.40 -12.57
CA SER A 285 0.73 -0.50 -11.18
C SER A 285 1.27 -1.90 -10.85
N TYR A 286 0.66 -2.96 -11.40
CA TYR A 286 1.14 -4.32 -11.19
C TYR A 286 2.54 -4.54 -11.78
N SER A 287 2.79 -4.11 -13.00
CA SER A 287 4.15 -4.18 -13.58
C SER A 287 5.18 -3.46 -12.72
N TRP A 288 4.78 -2.30 -12.18
CA TRP A 288 5.66 -1.47 -11.38
C TRP A 288 6.01 -2.09 -10.02
N VAL A 289 5.14 -2.91 -9.42
CA VAL A 289 5.43 -3.63 -8.16
C VAL A 289 6.00 -5.03 -8.40
N PHE A 290 5.61 -5.70 -9.49
CA PHE A 290 6.09 -7.03 -9.84
C PHE A 290 7.56 -7.02 -10.26
N GLY A 291 7.97 -6.01 -11.02
CA GLY A 291 9.34 -5.88 -11.52
C GLY A 291 10.41 -5.92 -10.43
N PRO A 292 10.33 -5.05 -9.41
CA PRO A 292 11.34 -4.94 -8.35
C PRO A 292 11.07 -5.84 -7.13
N GLN A 293 10.20 -6.85 -7.21
CA GLN A 293 9.82 -7.65 -6.03
C GLN A 293 11.03 -8.25 -5.29
N TYR A 294 12.05 -8.67 -6.01
CA TYR A 294 13.24 -9.28 -5.41
C TYR A 294 14.14 -8.27 -4.68
N GLU A 295 14.02 -6.98 -4.98
CA GLU A 295 14.68 -5.92 -4.22
C GLU A 295 14.20 -5.87 -2.76
N MET A 296 13.06 -6.51 -2.44
CA MET A 296 12.50 -6.58 -1.08
C MET A 296 13.00 -7.79 -0.27
N ILE A 297 13.84 -8.64 -0.83
CA ILE A 297 14.45 -9.77 -0.12
C ILE A 297 15.10 -9.34 1.21
N PRO A 298 15.91 -8.26 1.29
CA PRO A 298 16.50 -7.84 2.56
C PRO A 298 15.49 -7.50 3.65
N ILE A 299 14.32 -6.94 3.29
CA ILE A 299 13.24 -6.66 4.25
C ILE A 299 12.66 -7.97 4.79
N LEU A 300 12.38 -8.93 3.91
CA LEU A 300 11.80 -10.21 4.30
C LEU A 300 12.78 -11.02 5.17
N GLU A 301 14.07 -11.00 4.84
CA GLU A 301 15.11 -11.62 5.65
C GLU A 301 15.28 -10.95 7.01
N ASP A 302 15.19 -9.61 7.08
CA ASP A 302 15.20 -8.89 8.36
C ASP A 302 13.99 -9.25 9.23
N ILE A 303 12.82 -9.44 8.63
CA ILE A 303 11.60 -9.92 9.31
C ILE A 303 11.87 -11.31 9.91
N ILE A 304 12.38 -12.24 9.11
CA ILE A 304 12.65 -13.61 9.54
C ILE A 304 13.72 -13.62 10.66
N ARG A 305 14.84 -12.95 10.45
CA ARG A 305 15.96 -12.87 11.40
C ARG A 305 15.53 -12.29 12.76
N LYS A 306 14.70 -11.22 12.76
CA LYS A 306 14.22 -10.61 14.00
C LYS A 306 13.21 -11.51 14.71
N ALA A 307 12.33 -12.18 13.98
CA ALA A 307 11.43 -13.16 14.56
C ALA A 307 12.19 -14.32 15.20
N ASP A 308 13.20 -14.89 14.52
CA ASP A 308 14.06 -15.95 15.09
C ASP A 308 14.82 -15.46 16.35
N ALA A 309 15.31 -14.21 16.37
CA ALA A 309 15.95 -13.64 17.55
C ALA A 309 15.00 -13.52 18.77
N VAL A 310 13.73 -13.15 18.54
CA VAL A 310 12.70 -13.11 19.58
C VAL A 310 12.36 -14.54 20.08
N LEU A 311 12.21 -15.48 19.14
CA LEU A 311 11.87 -16.86 19.46
C LEU A 311 12.96 -17.58 20.24
N SER A 312 14.23 -17.32 19.93
CA SER A 312 15.41 -17.87 20.62
C SER A 312 15.75 -17.15 21.94
N GLY A 313 15.05 -16.05 22.27
CA GLY A 313 15.36 -15.25 23.45
C GLY A 313 16.59 -14.33 23.31
N GLN A 314 17.16 -14.20 22.12
CA GLN A 314 18.25 -13.25 21.82
C GLN A 314 17.73 -11.80 21.74
N SER A 315 16.45 -11.60 21.50
CA SER A 315 15.77 -10.31 21.56
C SER A 315 14.56 -10.38 22.49
N ASN A 316 14.34 -9.30 23.22
CA ASN A 316 13.16 -9.13 24.09
C ASN A 316 12.12 -8.17 23.50
N HIS A 317 12.19 -7.89 22.19
CA HIS A 317 11.20 -7.06 21.53
C HIS A 317 9.81 -7.72 21.53
N ILE A 318 8.79 -6.91 21.82
CA ILE A 318 7.38 -7.29 21.65
C ILE A 318 6.87 -6.88 20.27
N ALA A 319 7.51 -5.91 19.62
CA ALA A 319 7.25 -5.55 18.24
C ALA A 319 8.48 -4.96 17.55
N ASP A 320 8.58 -5.21 16.24
CA ASP A 320 9.51 -4.55 15.32
C ASP A 320 8.69 -3.83 14.23
N LEU A 321 8.77 -2.51 14.20
CA LEU A 321 7.98 -1.63 13.34
C LEU A 321 8.86 -1.02 12.26
N ARG A 322 8.37 -1.03 11.00
CA ARG A 322 9.05 -0.44 9.84
C ARG A 322 8.13 0.55 9.15
N PHE A 323 8.68 1.72 8.76
CA PHE A 323 7.94 2.79 8.08
C PHE A 323 8.67 3.24 6.82
N GLY A 324 8.06 2.96 5.67
CA GLY A 324 8.65 3.19 4.37
C GLY A 324 7.63 3.69 3.34
N HIS A 325 7.69 3.11 2.15
CA HIS A 325 7.01 3.58 0.96
C HIS A 325 6.20 2.48 0.27
N ASP A 326 5.28 2.88 -0.61
CA ASP A 326 4.60 1.99 -1.56
C ASP A 326 5.59 1.26 -2.48
N THR A 327 6.69 1.92 -2.85
CA THR A 327 7.79 1.34 -3.64
C THR A 327 8.46 0.14 -2.97
N CYS A 328 8.21 -0.09 -1.68
CA CYS A 328 8.67 -1.27 -0.97
C CYS A 328 7.49 -2.16 -0.55
N LEU A 329 6.41 -1.59 0.00
CA LEU A 329 5.26 -2.39 0.45
C LEU A 329 4.61 -3.13 -0.72
N GLY A 330 4.41 -2.47 -1.88
CA GLY A 330 3.83 -3.10 -3.06
C GLY A 330 4.65 -4.32 -3.54
N PRO A 331 5.94 -4.15 -3.88
CA PRO A 331 6.78 -5.28 -4.24
C PRO A 331 6.92 -6.33 -3.15
N LEU A 332 6.89 -5.95 -1.86
CA LEU A 332 6.90 -6.91 -0.75
C LEU A 332 5.63 -7.77 -0.72
N THR A 333 4.45 -7.20 -1.02
CA THR A 333 3.21 -7.99 -1.14
C THR A 333 3.29 -9.01 -2.26
N VAL A 334 3.94 -8.67 -3.38
CA VAL A 334 4.19 -9.60 -4.50
C VAL A 334 5.21 -10.65 -4.11
N LEU A 335 6.37 -10.27 -3.54
CA LEU A 335 7.38 -11.22 -3.09
C LEU A 335 6.80 -12.24 -2.09
N MET A 336 5.93 -11.80 -1.20
CA MET A 336 5.27 -12.67 -0.22
C MET A 336 4.05 -13.43 -0.80
N GLY A 337 3.55 -13.06 -1.98
CA GLY A 337 2.35 -13.66 -2.57
C GLY A 337 1.08 -13.41 -1.75
N LEU A 338 1.01 -12.27 -1.04
CA LEU A 338 -0.15 -11.91 -0.21
C LEU A 338 -1.41 -11.83 -1.09
N ASN A 339 -2.45 -12.56 -0.70
CA ASN A 339 -3.72 -12.65 -1.41
C ASN A 339 -3.56 -13.06 -2.89
N GLY A 340 -2.47 -13.78 -3.21
CA GLY A 340 -2.17 -14.23 -4.57
C GLY A 340 -1.51 -13.18 -5.46
N ALA A 341 -0.93 -12.13 -4.90
CA ALA A 341 -0.25 -11.07 -5.66
C ALA A 341 0.97 -11.55 -6.47
N ASP A 342 1.52 -12.74 -6.15
CA ASP A 342 2.60 -13.40 -6.91
C ASP A 342 2.09 -14.23 -8.08
N LYS A 343 0.77 -14.33 -8.28
CA LYS A 343 0.22 -14.94 -9.47
C LYS A 343 0.58 -14.08 -10.68
N ASP A 344 1.19 -14.68 -11.65
CA ASP A 344 1.68 -14.03 -12.86
C ASP A 344 0.78 -14.40 -14.05
N PRO A 345 -0.42 -13.77 -14.19
CA PRO A 345 -1.37 -14.12 -15.23
C PRO A 345 -0.82 -13.75 -16.62
N GLU A 346 -1.16 -14.55 -17.63
CA GLU A 346 -0.85 -14.26 -19.03
C GLU A 346 -1.87 -13.29 -19.65
N ASP A 347 -3.13 -13.35 -19.18
CA ASP A 347 -4.18 -12.46 -19.62
C ASP A 347 -4.16 -11.16 -18.78
N PRO A 348 -3.99 -9.97 -19.42
CA PRO A 348 -4.02 -8.71 -18.71
C PRO A 348 -5.34 -8.45 -17.95
N PHE A 349 -6.47 -8.99 -18.41
CA PHE A 349 -7.77 -8.86 -17.73
C PHE A 349 -7.84 -9.64 -16.42
N ASP A 350 -6.96 -10.61 -16.19
CA ASP A 350 -6.90 -11.39 -14.96
C ASP A 350 -6.07 -10.73 -13.84
N VAL A 351 -5.30 -9.69 -14.12
CA VAL A 351 -4.48 -9.01 -13.10
C VAL A 351 -5.33 -8.50 -11.95
N LYS A 352 -6.53 -7.98 -12.22
CA LYS A 352 -7.48 -7.53 -11.18
C LYS A 352 -7.88 -8.63 -10.19
N ASN A 353 -7.71 -9.91 -10.54
CA ASN A 353 -8.06 -11.04 -9.70
C ASN A 353 -6.96 -11.39 -8.67
N CYS A 354 -5.75 -10.87 -8.86
CA CYS A 354 -4.61 -11.15 -7.97
C CYS A 354 -3.97 -9.89 -7.37
N TYR A 355 -4.18 -8.72 -7.97
CA TYR A 355 -3.59 -7.47 -7.50
C TYR A 355 -4.58 -6.30 -7.63
N GLN A 356 -4.66 -5.48 -6.59
CA GLN A 356 -5.42 -4.23 -6.55
C GLN A 356 -4.54 -3.14 -5.91
N ASN A 357 -4.22 -2.11 -6.69
CA ASN A 357 -3.27 -1.07 -6.30
C ASN A 357 -3.70 -0.22 -5.09
N TRP A 358 -5.00 -0.16 -4.76
CA TRP A 358 -5.48 0.50 -3.54
C TRP A 358 -5.07 -0.22 -2.25
N GLN A 359 -4.70 -1.51 -2.31
CA GLN A 359 -4.21 -2.25 -1.13
C GLN A 359 -2.85 -1.75 -0.63
N THR A 360 -2.15 -0.99 -1.47
CA THR A 360 -0.89 -0.32 -1.14
C THR A 360 -1.02 1.21 -1.11
N GLY A 361 -2.25 1.72 -0.86
CA GLY A 361 -2.57 3.13 -0.70
C GLY A 361 -1.87 3.82 0.48
N LYS A 362 -2.24 5.06 0.78
CA LYS A 362 -1.64 5.82 1.90
C LYS A 362 -1.85 5.10 3.23
N ALA A 363 -0.83 5.10 4.09
CA ALA A 363 -0.79 4.41 5.38
C ALA A 363 -1.07 2.89 5.34
N SER A 364 -1.09 2.28 4.14
CA SER A 364 -1.21 0.82 4.02
C SER A 364 -0.11 0.12 4.80
N ASN A 365 -0.47 -1.00 5.43
CA ASN A 365 0.45 -1.71 6.31
C ASN A 365 0.25 -3.21 6.29
N LEU A 366 1.36 -3.92 6.48
CA LEU A 366 1.46 -5.36 6.72
C LEU A 366 1.78 -5.59 8.18
N GLN A 367 1.00 -6.44 8.86
CA GLN A 367 1.27 -6.90 10.21
C GLN A 367 1.40 -8.43 10.20
N ILE A 368 2.49 -8.94 10.71
CA ILE A 368 2.72 -10.37 10.93
C ILE A 368 2.65 -10.60 12.43
N VAL A 369 1.58 -11.23 12.88
CA VAL A 369 1.29 -11.44 14.31
C VAL A 369 1.64 -12.86 14.70
N PHE A 370 2.50 -13.02 15.67
CA PHE A 370 3.01 -14.31 16.14
C PHE A 370 2.28 -14.78 17.40
N TYR A 371 1.92 -16.04 17.42
CA TYR A 371 1.15 -16.69 18.50
C TYR A 371 1.94 -17.84 19.08
N ARG A 372 2.02 -17.89 20.41
CA ARG A 372 2.63 -18.99 21.13
C ARG A 372 1.56 -19.82 21.85
N GLY A 373 1.69 -21.14 21.76
CA GLY A 373 0.85 -22.10 22.46
C GLY A 373 1.13 -22.17 23.95
N LYS A 374 0.84 -23.30 24.57
CA LYS A 374 1.08 -23.53 26.03
C LYS A 374 2.55 -23.33 26.36
N LYS A 375 2.84 -22.94 27.63
CA LYS A 375 4.21 -22.76 28.11
C LYS A 375 5.06 -24.00 27.81
N GLY A 376 6.20 -23.82 27.12
CA GLY A 376 7.11 -24.88 26.68
C GLY A 376 6.79 -25.51 25.31
N SER A 377 5.78 -25.01 24.59
CA SER A 377 5.53 -25.41 23.22
C SER A 377 6.42 -24.65 22.24
N ASP A 378 7.12 -25.37 21.37
CA ASP A 378 7.89 -24.80 20.24
C ASP A 378 6.98 -24.57 19.02
N ASP A 379 5.68 -24.91 19.12
CA ASP A 379 4.73 -24.72 18.05
C ASP A 379 4.24 -23.28 18.00
N ILE A 380 4.82 -22.52 17.08
CA ILE A 380 4.54 -21.10 16.87
C ILE A 380 3.67 -20.97 15.62
N LEU A 381 2.56 -20.26 15.77
CA LEU A 381 1.71 -19.85 14.66
C LEU A 381 1.91 -18.36 14.37
N LEU A 382 1.61 -17.98 13.15
CA LEU A 382 1.46 -16.60 12.76
C LEU A 382 0.21 -16.40 11.89
N LYS A 383 -0.24 -15.15 11.78
CA LYS A 383 -1.15 -14.70 10.71
C LYS A 383 -0.69 -13.36 10.17
N CYS A 384 -0.98 -13.11 8.89
CA CYS A 384 -0.69 -11.85 8.24
C CYS A 384 -1.97 -11.01 8.12
N LEU A 385 -1.83 -9.71 8.36
CA LEU A 385 -2.87 -8.72 8.10
C LEU A 385 -2.35 -7.72 7.08
N LEU A 386 -3.11 -7.47 6.02
CA LEU A 386 -2.88 -6.35 5.11
C LEU A 386 -4.01 -5.33 5.34
N ASN A 387 -3.65 -4.12 5.74
CA ASN A 387 -4.59 -3.05 6.10
C ASN A 387 -5.63 -3.48 7.15
N GLY A 388 -5.18 -4.22 8.16
CA GLY A 388 -6.04 -4.74 9.24
C GLY A 388 -6.93 -5.92 8.86
N ARG A 389 -6.88 -6.43 7.61
CA ARG A 389 -7.63 -7.60 7.13
C ARG A 389 -6.73 -8.81 7.02
N GLU A 390 -7.23 -9.99 7.37
CA GLU A 390 -6.49 -11.25 7.25
C GLU A 390 -6.13 -11.52 5.78
N ALA A 391 -4.84 -11.73 5.54
CA ALA A 391 -4.29 -11.97 4.21
C ALA A 391 -3.81 -13.43 4.07
N SER A 392 -4.09 -14.03 2.92
CA SER A 392 -3.59 -15.37 2.58
C SER A 392 -2.14 -15.32 2.10
N LEU A 393 -1.43 -16.42 2.35
CA LEU A 393 -0.06 -16.67 1.91
C LEU A 393 -0.03 -17.92 1.01
N PRO A 394 0.94 -18.06 0.09
CA PRO A 394 1.15 -19.27 -0.69
C PRO A 394 1.74 -20.43 0.12
N VAL A 395 1.89 -20.27 1.43
CA VAL A 395 2.36 -21.29 2.37
C VAL A 395 1.21 -22.24 2.69
N PRO A 396 1.39 -23.56 2.61
CA PRO A 396 0.33 -24.51 2.96
C PRO A 396 -0.12 -24.36 4.41
N THR A 397 -1.44 -24.39 4.63
CA THR A 397 -2.02 -24.44 5.97
C THR A 397 -3.35 -25.19 5.96
N THR A 398 -3.65 -25.87 7.06
CA THR A 398 -4.95 -26.50 7.33
C THR A 398 -5.84 -25.64 8.21
N GLN A 399 -5.36 -24.48 8.68
CA GLN A 399 -6.01 -23.66 9.69
C GLN A 399 -5.99 -22.17 9.34
N TYR A 400 -6.28 -21.81 8.08
CA TYR A 400 -6.39 -20.41 7.68
C TYR A 400 -7.23 -19.60 8.68
N PRO A 401 -6.79 -18.39 9.09
CA PRO A 401 -5.68 -17.59 8.60
C PRO A 401 -4.33 -17.82 9.32
N TYR A 402 -4.19 -18.93 10.04
CA TYR A 402 -3.00 -19.27 10.81
C TYR A 402 -2.05 -20.17 10.01
N TYR A 403 -0.76 -19.87 10.10
CA TYR A 403 0.33 -20.59 9.46
C TYR A 403 1.36 -20.99 10.51
N ARG A 404 2.02 -22.13 10.35
CA ARG A 404 3.13 -22.51 11.23
C ARG A 404 4.35 -21.66 10.89
N TRP A 405 5.04 -21.15 11.93
CA TRP A 405 6.24 -20.36 11.73
C TRP A 405 7.33 -21.14 10.94
N ALA A 406 7.56 -22.40 11.27
CA ALA A 406 8.55 -23.23 10.58
C ALA A 406 8.27 -23.30 9.07
N ASP A 407 7.01 -23.55 8.67
CA ASP A 407 6.62 -23.65 7.27
C ASP A 407 6.77 -22.30 6.56
N PHE A 408 6.40 -21.20 7.23
CA PHE A 408 6.61 -19.85 6.73
C PHE A 408 8.10 -19.55 6.51
N ARG A 409 8.91 -19.76 7.53
CA ARG A 409 10.36 -19.49 7.51
C ARG A 409 11.04 -20.27 6.39
N ASP A 410 10.81 -21.58 6.33
CA ASP A 410 11.46 -22.46 5.34
C ASP A 410 11.03 -22.11 3.91
N PHE A 411 9.74 -21.82 3.70
CA PHE A 411 9.21 -21.40 2.39
C PHE A 411 9.84 -20.10 1.92
N TYR A 412 9.89 -19.07 2.77
CA TYR A 412 10.41 -17.77 2.34
C TYR A 412 11.93 -17.71 2.31
N THR A 413 12.64 -18.46 3.14
CA THR A 413 14.10 -18.62 3.01
C THR A 413 14.44 -19.24 1.66
N ALA A 414 13.79 -20.33 1.29
CA ALA A 414 14.00 -20.96 -0.02
C ALA A 414 13.64 -20.03 -1.19
N ARG A 415 12.55 -19.23 -1.05
CA ARG A 415 12.15 -18.23 -2.06
C ARG A 415 13.20 -17.13 -2.22
N CYS A 416 13.73 -16.63 -1.12
CA CYS A 416 14.79 -15.62 -1.13
C CYS A 416 16.08 -16.16 -1.76
N ASP A 417 16.55 -17.34 -1.32
CA ASP A 417 17.80 -17.92 -1.81
C ASP A 417 17.76 -18.22 -3.32
N LYS A 418 16.62 -18.68 -3.82
CA LYS A 418 16.44 -18.93 -5.27
C LYS A 418 16.58 -17.66 -6.12
N ASN A 419 16.27 -16.49 -5.59
CA ASN A 419 16.18 -15.23 -6.34
C ASN A 419 17.30 -14.22 -6.00
N LYS A 420 18.32 -14.66 -5.26
CA LYS A 420 19.56 -13.86 -4.99
C LYS A 420 20.63 -14.05 -6.05
N SER A 421 20.51 -15.07 -6.86
CA SER A 421 21.55 -15.50 -7.84
C SER A 421 21.29 -14.92 -9.22
#